data_6a5b0f4e15d2f3d3c462991c34237808
#
_entry.id   6a5b0f4e15d2f3d3c462991c34237808
#
_cell.length_a   1.000
_cell.length_b   1.000
_cell.length_c   1.000
_cell.angle_alpha   90.00
_cell.angle_beta   90.00
_cell.angle_gamma   90.00
#
_symmetry.space_group_name_H-M   'P 1'
#
loop_
_entity.id
_entity.type
_entity.pdbx_description
1 polymer ?
#
loop_
_entity_poly.entity_id
_entity_poly.type
_entity_poly.pdbx_seq_one_letter_code
_entity_poly.pdbx_strand_id
1 'polypeptide(L)'
;AGTLPALKNRIENMDQYDIVFIGYPNWALDVPQAIRSFLSSYDLSGKTVVPFCTHDGYGAGRTYNSVKEEATGANVLEGIAIEATDVPSAESQVQDWLERIGIEREESQGASVRITAGGHTFTGEWLDTPLADEIRGMFPLTATLGRYGGREYYGSMPRRPTNTEEGQLRFENGDITYCPSNNTIAIFYAKADDPDMGQLTMRIIPIGKVTSDLMVFDEMDSRLEFTFDNVQ
;
A
#
# COMPACT_ATOMS: atom_id res chain seq x y z
N ALA A 1 22.52 -4.05 -33.85
CA ALA A 1 21.83 -4.52 -32.64
C ALA A 1 22.85 -4.53 -31.51
N GLY A 2 22.63 -3.76 -30.46
CA GLY A 2 23.50 -3.74 -29.30
C GLY A 2 23.32 -5.05 -28.48
N THR A 3 24.39 -5.50 -27.84
CA THR A 3 24.34 -6.67 -26.94
C THR A 3 23.47 -6.34 -25.73
N LEU A 4 22.46 -7.16 -25.45
CA LEU A 4 21.62 -6.99 -24.26
C LEU A 4 22.44 -7.27 -22.98
N PRO A 5 22.35 -6.45 -21.94
CA PRO A 5 23.06 -6.68 -20.68
C PRO A 5 22.50 -7.92 -19.98
N ALA A 6 23.36 -8.65 -19.27
CA ALA A 6 22.92 -9.77 -18.47
C ALA A 6 22.14 -9.27 -17.24
N LEU A 7 21.04 -9.96 -16.89
CA LEU A 7 20.30 -9.70 -15.65
C LEU A 7 21.12 -10.21 -14.45
N LYS A 8 21.31 -9.35 -13.44
CA LYS A 8 22.02 -9.70 -12.22
C LYS A 8 21.25 -10.70 -11.37
N ASN A 9 19.95 -10.49 -11.25
CA ASN A 9 19.03 -11.35 -10.50
C ASN A 9 17.98 -11.91 -11.46
N ARG A 10 17.48 -13.11 -11.18
CA ARG A 10 16.41 -13.75 -11.93
C ARG A 10 15.24 -14.06 -11.02
N ILE A 11 14.02 -13.95 -11.55
CA ILE A 11 12.80 -14.44 -10.91
C ILE A 11 12.74 -15.94 -11.18
N GLU A 12 12.77 -16.77 -10.14
CA GLU A 12 12.85 -18.24 -10.29
C GLU A 12 11.52 -18.84 -10.76
N ASN A 13 10.38 -18.25 -10.36
CA ASN A 13 9.05 -18.75 -10.71
C ASN A 13 8.18 -17.58 -11.21
N MET A 14 8.29 -17.27 -12.52
CA MET A 14 7.47 -16.23 -13.15
C MET A 14 5.99 -16.65 -13.26
N ASP A 15 5.70 -17.95 -13.27
CA ASP A 15 4.35 -18.49 -13.48
C ASP A 15 3.39 -18.16 -12.34
N GLN A 16 3.90 -17.87 -11.14
CA GLN A 16 3.08 -17.48 -10.00
C GLN A 16 2.47 -16.07 -10.10
N TYR A 17 2.89 -15.26 -11.08
CA TYR A 17 2.42 -13.89 -11.25
C TYR A 17 1.51 -13.79 -12.47
N ASP A 18 0.29 -13.28 -12.29
CA ASP A 18 -0.65 -13.01 -13.38
C ASP A 18 -0.45 -11.59 -13.95
N ILE A 19 0.00 -10.66 -13.12
CA ILE A 19 0.26 -9.27 -13.49
C ILE A 19 1.73 -8.93 -13.25
N VAL A 20 2.36 -8.31 -14.26
CA VAL A 20 3.76 -7.89 -14.21
C VAL A 20 3.86 -6.39 -14.50
N PHE A 21 4.16 -5.60 -13.47
CA PHE A 21 4.47 -4.19 -13.62
C PHE A 21 5.91 -4.00 -14.10
N ILE A 22 6.12 -3.21 -15.15
CA ILE A 22 7.44 -2.93 -15.72
C ILE A 22 7.70 -1.43 -15.65
N GLY A 23 8.53 -1.02 -14.66
CA GLY A 23 8.90 0.37 -14.43
C GLY A 23 10.31 0.70 -14.93
N TYR A 24 10.47 1.87 -15.59
CA TYR A 24 11.75 2.30 -16.14
C TYR A 24 11.82 3.83 -16.35
N PRO A 25 13.03 4.42 -16.33
CA PRO A 25 13.22 5.75 -16.87
C PRO A 25 13.17 5.70 -18.42
N ASN A 26 12.51 6.66 -19.05
CA ASN A 26 12.53 6.78 -20.50
C ASN A 26 13.90 7.28 -20.97
N TRP A 27 14.64 6.46 -21.70
CA TRP A 27 15.93 6.81 -22.27
C TRP A 27 15.86 6.96 -23.80
N ALA A 28 16.16 8.16 -24.28
CA ALA A 28 16.14 8.48 -25.70
C ALA A 28 14.82 8.11 -26.40
N LEU A 29 13.68 8.34 -25.73
CA LEU A 29 12.32 8.05 -26.19
C LEU A 29 12.00 6.56 -26.36
N ASP A 30 12.79 5.67 -25.73
CA ASP A 30 12.59 4.23 -25.81
C ASP A 30 12.95 3.52 -24.48
N VAL A 31 12.67 2.22 -24.38
CA VAL A 31 12.97 1.42 -23.18
C VAL A 31 14.48 1.19 -23.02
N PRO A 32 15.01 1.22 -21.80
CA PRO A 32 16.39 0.84 -21.53
C PRO A 32 16.70 -0.60 -21.95
N GLN A 33 17.95 -0.88 -22.33
CA GLN A 33 18.39 -2.21 -22.74
C GLN A 33 18.17 -3.29 -21.67
N ALA A 34 18.22 -2.91 -20.37
CA ALA A 34 17.92 -3.82 -19.27
C ALA A 34 16.46 -4.32 -19.29
N ILE A 35 15.51 -3.47 -19.67
CA ILE A 35 14.10 -3.86 -19.83
C ILE A 35 13.96 -4.85 -21.01
N ARG A 36 14.66 -4.62 -22.11
CA ARG A 36 14.70 -5.56 -23.25
C ARG A 36 15.27 -6.91 -22.82
N SER A 37 16.33 -6.90 -22.00
CA SER A 37 16.88 -8.15 -21.41
C SER A 37 15.85 -8.88 -20.57
N PHE A 38 15.08 -8.16 -19.77
CA PHE A 38 14.02 -8.75 -18.95
C PHE A 38 12.93 -9.36 -19.83
N LEU A 39 12.36 -8.59 -20.75
CA LEU A 39 11.29 -9.05 -21.65
C LEU A 39 11.69 -10.27 -22.48
N SER A 40 12.96 -10.33 -22.92
CA SER A 40 13.49 -11.48 -23.67
C SER A 40 13.84 -12.70 -22.82
N SER A 41 13.91 -12.55 -21.49
CA SER A 41 14.35 -13.62 -20.58
C SER A 41 13.21 -14.44 -19.98
N TYR A 42 11.97 -13.97 -20.10
CA TYR A 42 10.79 -14.61 -19.52
C TYR A 42 9.69 -14.79 -20.55
N ASP A 43 8.99 -15.91 -20.45
CA ASP A 43 7.72 -16.10 -21.16
C ASP A 43 6.62 -15.34 -20.38
N LEU A 44 6.07 -14.32 -21.02
CA LEU A 44 4.99 -13.50 -20.49
C LEU A 44 3.64 -13.82 -21.14
N SER A 45 3.57 -14.90 -21.91
CA SER A 45 2.34 -15.30 -22.61
C SER A 45 1.19 -15.52 -21.62
N GLY A 46 0.04 -14.93 -21.92
CA GLY A 46 -1.15 -15.01 -21.08
C GLY A 46 -1.15 -14.13 -19.84
N LYS A 47 -0.03 -13.46 -19.54
CA LYS A 47 0.06 -12.52 -18.42
C LYS A 47 -0.39 -11.12 -18.81
N THR A 48 -0.80 -10.33 -17.83
CA THR A 48 -1.04 -8.90 -17.99
C THR A 48 0.25 -8.13 -17.69
N VAL A 49 0.73 -7.34 -18.65
CA VAL A 49 1.93 -6.51 -18.50
C VAL A 49 1.52 -5.03 -18.42
N VAL A 50 2.01 -4.33 -17.42
CA VAL A 50 1.63 -2.96 -17.11
C VAL A 50 2.88 -2.07 -17.11
N PRO A 51 3.16 -1.35 -18.21
CA PRO A 51 4.33 -0.49 -18.30
C PRO A 51 4.10 0.86 -17.61
N PHE A 52 5.12 1.37 -16.94
CA PHE A 52 5.14 2.75 -16.45
C PHE A 52 6.53 3.35 -16.55
N CYS A 53 6.63 4.64 -16.77
CA CYS A 53 7.92 5.29 -16.91
C CYS A 53 7.97 6.69 -16.32
N THR A 54 9.18 7.12 -15.96
CA THR A 54 9.49 8.53 -15.69
C THR A 54 10.22 9.16 -16.86
N HIS A 55 10.10 10.48 -17.03
CA HIS A 55 10.73 11.24 -18.11
C HIS A 55 11.06 12.66 -17.69
N ASP A 56 11.89 13.35 -18.49
CA ASP A 56 12.28 14.76 -18.32
C ASP A 56 11.52 15.68 -19.32
N GLY A 57 10.16 15.69 -19.23
CA GLY A 57 9.32 16.62 -20.02
C GLY A 57 8.94 16.15 -21.45
N TYR A 58 9.41 14.99 -21.94
CA TYR A 58 9.14 14.51 -23.31
C TYR A 58 8.19 13.31 -23.39
N GLY A 59 7.55 12.93 -22.28
CA GLY A 59 6.54 11.86 -22.23
C GLY A 59 7.10 10.46 -22.43
N ALA A 60 6.20 9.52 -22.74
CA ALA A 60 6.56 8.09 -22.88
C ALA A 60 7.38 7.78 -24.16
N GLY A 61 7.35 8.65 -25.17
CA GLY A 61 7.95 8.31 -26.46
C GLY A 61 7.33 7.04 -27.07
N ARG A 62 8.18 6.12 -27.55
CA ARG A 62 7.75 4.83 -28.11
C ARG A 62 7.80 3.66 -27.09
N THR A 63 8.12 3.95 -25.83
CA THR A 63 8.41 2.91 -24.82
C THR A 63 7.31 1.88 -24.67
N TYR A 64 6.03 2.28 -24.65
CA TYR A 64 4.90 1.34 -24.54
C TYR A 64 4.76 0.44 -25.77
N ASN A 65 5.02 0.99 -26.96
CA ASN A 65 5.04 0.19 -28.20
C ASN A 65 6.16 -0.84 -28.14
N SER A 66 7.36 -0.45 -27.68
CA SER A 66 8.48 -1.37 -27.52
C SER A 66 8.17 -2.49 -26.51
N VAL A 67 7.55 -2.17 -25.37
CA VAL A 67 7.09 -3.22 -24.41
C VAL A 67 6.08 -4.15 -25.09
N LYS A 68 5.10 -3.61 -25.81
CA LYS A 68 4.07 -4.39 -26.49
C LYS A 68 4.64 -5.30 -27.60
N GLU A 69 5.62 -4.82 -28.34
CA GLU A 69 6.30 -5.60 -29.40
C GLU A 69 7.13 -6.74 -28.82
N GLU A 70 7.76 -6.52 -27.64
CA GLU A 70 8.70 -7.46 -27.04
C GLU A 70 8.06 -8.43 -26.03
N ALA A 71 6.97 -8.05 -25.35
CA ALA A 71 6.19 -8.91 -24.46
C ALA A 71 5.22 -9.80 -25.28
N THR A 72 5.75 -10.64 -26.12
CA THR A 72 4.97 -11.47 -27.07
C THR A 72 3.99 -12.37 -26.30
N GLY A 73 2.71 -12.33 -26.71
CA GLY A 73 1.66 -13.17 -26.11
C GLY A 73 1.08 -12.62 -24.80
N ALA A 74 1.62 -11.53 -24.28
CA ALA A 74 1.07 -10.85 -23.10
C ALA A 74 -0.08 -9.89 -23.46
N ASN A 75 -0.99 -9.66 -22.51
CA ASN A 75 -1.95 -8.58 -22.56
C ASN A 75 -1.29 -7.31 -22.01
N VAL A 76 -0.81 -6.41 -22.87
CA VAL A 76 -0.14 -5.17 -22.43
C VAL A 76 -1.16 -4.05 -22.28
N LEU A 77 -1.36 -3.57 -21.05
CA LEU A 77 -2.29 -2.50 -20.72
C LEU A 77 -1.71 -1.11 -21.06
N GLU A 78 -2.56 -0.09 -20.94
CA GLU A 78 -2.16 1.31 -21.09
C GLU A 78 -1.19 1.71 -19.99
N GLY A 79 -0.04 2.28 -20.35
CA GLY A 79 0.99 2.72 -19.40
C GLY A 79 0.75 4.13 -18.90
N ILE A 80 1.45 4.49 -17.80
CA ILE A 80 1.55 5.85 -17.31
C ILE A 80 2.97 6.39 -17.45
N ALA A 81 3.08 7.66 -17.88
CA ALA A 81 4.35 8.40 -17.92
C ALA A 81 4.26 9.60 -16.97
N ILE A 82 5.19 9.68 -16.05
CA ILE A 82 5.23 10.73 -15.02
C ILE A 82 6.51 11.54 -15.21
N GLU A 83 6.36 12.85 -15.28
CA GLU A 83 7.52 13.74 -15.31
C GLU A 83 8.29 13.65 -14.00
N ALA A 84 9.63 13.66 -14.08
CA ALA A 84 10.49 13.43 -12.90
C ALA A 84 10.23 14.44 -11.77
N THR A 85 9.86 15.68 -12.11
CA THR A 85 9.47 16.73 -11.16
C THR A 85 8.16 16.47 -10.43
N ASP A 86 7.25 15.69 -11.03
CA ASP A 86 5.92 15.43 -10.50
C ASP A 86 5.86 14.15 -9.67
N VAL A 87 6.89 13.29 -9.73
CA VAL A 87 6.94 12.02 -8.99
C VAL A 87 6.60 12.16 -7.51
N PRO A 88 7.08 13.20 -6.76
CA PRO A 88 6.76 13.35 -5.34
C PRO A 88 5.27 13.59 -5.03
N SER A 89 4.47 13.98 -6.02
CA SER A 89 3.04 14.30 -5.91
C SER A 89 2.15 13.45 -6.82
N ALA A 90 2.68 12.36 -7.38
CA ALA A 90 2.00 11.57 -8.41
C ALA A 90 0.97 10.57 -7.86
N GLU A 91 0.75 10.50 -6.55
CA GLU A 91 -0.08 9.47 -5.93
C GLU A 91 -1.49 9.40 -6.52
N SER A 92 -2.22 10.54 -6.56
CA SER A 92 -3.56 10.56 -7.15
C SER A 92 -3.58 10.22 -8.63
N GLN A 93 -2.56 10.68 -9.39
CA GLN A 93 -2.44 10.36 -10.81
C GLN A 93 -2.22 8.85 -11.05
N VAL A 94 -1.46 8.21 -10.17
CA VAL A 94 -1.24 6.75 -10.22
C VAL A 94 -2.52 5.99 -9.83
N GLN A 95 -3.24 6.43 -8.82
CA GLN A 95 -4.53 5.84 -8.43
C GLN A 95 -5.56 5.92 -9.57
N ASP A 96 -5.79 7.10 -10.13
CA ASP A 96 -6.69 7.30 -11.26
C ASP A 96 -6.29 6.44 -12.49
N TRP A 97 -4.98 6.24 -12.69
CA TRP A 97 -4.50 5.38 -13.75
C TRP A 97 -4.79 3.91 -13.48
N LEU A 98 -4.53 3.41 -12.27
CA LEU A 98 -4.79 2.00 -11.89
C LEU A 98 -6.29 1.67 -12.04
N GLU A 99 -7.18 2.55 -11.56
CA GLU A 99 -8.63 2.41 -11.76
C GLU A 99 -9.00 2.37 -13.25
N ARG A 100 -8.44 3.28 -14.07
CA ARG A 100 -8.73 3.35 -15.51
C ARG A 100 -8.31 2.10 -16.27
N ILE A 101 -7.21 1.45 -15.89
CA ILE A 101 -6.75 0.21 -16.52
C ILE A 101 -7.37 -1.05 -15.92
N GLY A 102 -8.31 -0.90 -14.97
CA GLY A 102 -9.03 -1.99 -14.32
C GLY A 102 -8.15 -2.84 -13.40
N ILE A 103 -7.06 -2.28 -12.90
CA ILE A 103 -6.28 -2.87 -11.82
C ILE A 103 -6.76 -2.18 -10.54
N GLU A 104 -7.88 -2.62 -10.06
CA GLU A 104 -8.32 -2.28 -8.74
C GLU A 104 -7.32 -2.90 -7.75
N ARG A 105 -6.94 -2.13 -6.73
CA ARG A 105 -6.45 -2.75 -5.53
C ARG A 105 -7.54 -3.73 -5.14
N GLU A 106 -7.30 -5.04 -5.20
CA GLU A 106 -8.10 -5.90 -4.33
C GLU A 106 -7.90 -5.27 -2.95
N GLU A 107 -8.90 -4.51 -2.50
CA GLU A 107 -9.09 -4.36 -1.08
C GLU A 107 -9.17 -5.82 -0.63
N SER A 108 -8.08 -6.33 -0.10
CA SER A 108 -8.11 -7.60 0.60
C SER A 108 -9.31 -7.43 1.50
N GLN A 109 -10.40 -8.18 1.26
CA GLN A 109 -11.54 -8.13 2.16
C GLN A 109 -11.00 -8.66 3.47
N GLY A 110 -10.39 -7.75 4.20
CA GLY A 110 -9.81 -7.99 5.47
C GLY A 110 -10.90 -8.58 6.35
N ALA A 111 -10.53 -9.46 7.23
CA ALA A 111 -11.49 -10.04 8.15
C ALA A 111 -12.18 -8.88 8.91
N SER A 112 -13.50 -8.89 8.94
CA SER A 112 -14.27 -7.88 9.68
C SER A 112 -13.85 -7.87 11.15
N VAL A 113 -13.57 -6.69 11.67
CA VAL A 113 -13.24 -6.47 13.09
C VAL A 113 -14.33 -5.65 13.77
N ARG A 114 -14.66 -6.04 14.98
CA ARG A 114 -15.49 -5.24 15.89
C ARG A 114 -14.61 -4.61 16.95
N ILE A 115 -14.77 -3.32 17.14
CA ILE A 115 -14.03 -2.53 18.13
C ILE A 115 -15.04 -1.93 19.10
N THR A 116 -14.86 -2.16 20.40
CA THR A 116 -15.71 -1.60 21.43
C THR A 116 -14.90 -0.71 22.37
N ALA A 117 -15.42 0.49 22.67
CA ALA A 117 -14.81 1.43 23.61
C ALA A 117 -15.86 2.43 24.14
N GLY A 118 -15.87 2.71 25.43
CA GLY A 118 -16.74 3.74 26.03
C GLY A 118 -18.23 3.55 25.79
N GLY A 119 -18.69 2.30 25.61
CA GLY A 119 -20.09 1.99 25.28
C GLY A 119 -20.44 2.10 23.79
N HIS A 120 -19.51 2.50 22.94
CA HIS A 120 -19.65 2.54 21.50
C HIS A 120 -19.11 1.26 20.86
N THR A 121 -19.67 0.91 19.69
CA THR A 121 -19.22 -0.20 18.86
C THR A 121 -18.90 0.33 17.47
N PHE A 122 -17.70 0.06 17.00
CA PHE A 122 -17.22 0.39 15.68
C PHE A 122 -17.02 -0.88 14.87
N THR A 123 -17.17 -0.78 13.57
CA THR A 123 -16.82 -1.82 12.60
C THR A 123 -15.57 -1.40 11.84
N GLY A 124 -14.80 -2.38 11.42
CA GLY A 124 -13.63 -2.15 10.60
C GLY A 124 -13.27 -3.39 9.81
N GLU A 125 -12.26 -3.24 9.00
CA GLU A 125 -11.63 -4.29 8.21
C GLU A 125 -10.20 -4.46 8.68
N TRP A 126 -9.75 -5.71 8.79
CA TRP A 126 -8.40 -6.08 9.18
C TRP A 126 -7.64 -6.52 7.95
N LEU A 127 -6.45 -5.98 7.72
CA LEU A 127 -5.66 -6.31 6.53
C LEU A 127 -5.23 -7.78 6.54
N ASP A 128 -5.03 -8.33 5.34
CA ASP A 128 -4.51 -9.69 5.12
C ASP A 128 -2.99 -9.61 4.92
N THR A 129 -2.27 -9.36 6.02
CA THR A 129 -0.81 -9.31 6.04
C THR A 129 -0.28 -10.17 7.20
N PRO A 130 0.96 -10.70 7.13
CA PRO A 130 1.52 -11.52 8.19
C PRO A 130 1.52 -10.86 9.57
N LEU A 131 1.77 -9.54 9.64
CA LEU A 131 1.70 -8.80 10.89
C LEU A 131 0.27 -8.63 11.39
N ALA A 132 -0.65 -8.26 10.50
CA ALA A 132 -2.06 -8.09 10.84
C ALA A 132 -2.67 -9.42 11.31
N ASP A 133 -2.37 -10.52 10.65
CA ASP A 133 -2.81 -11.87 11.05
C ASP A 133 -2.26 -12.30 12.41
N GLU A 134 -0.98 -12.00 12.69
CA GLU A 134 -0.40 -12.29 14.01
C GLU A 134 -1.13 -11.51 15.11
N ILE A 135 -1.43 -10.22 14.88
CA ILE A 135 -2.16 -9.39 15.85
C ILE A 135 -3.61 -9.88 15.98
N ARG A 136 -4.28 -10.23 14.88
CA ARG A 136 -5.64 -10.82 14.91
C ARG A 136 -5.68 -12.12 15.68
N GLY A 137 -4.62 -12.91 15.64
CA GLY A 137 -4.47 -14.11 16.47
C GLY A 137 -4.39 -13.83 17.98
N MET A 138 -4.31 -12.57 18.40
CA MET A 138 -4.39 -12.15 19.80
C MET A 138 -5.82 -11.77 20.24
N PHE A 139 -6.80 -11.79 19.35
CA PHE A 139 -8.18 -11.42 19.65
C PHE A 139 -8.87 -12.42 20.59
N PRO A 140 -9.71 -11.94 21.53
CA PRO A 140 -10.01 -10.55 21.82
C PRO A 140 -8.79 -9.80 22.38
N LEU A 141 -8.41 -8.68 21.75
CA LEU A 141 -7.31 -7.84 22.17
C LEU A 141 -7.85 -6.62 22.88
N THR A 142 -7.50 -6.46 24.15
CA THR A 142 -7.88 -5.31 24.95
C THR A 142 -6.66 -4.45 25.27
N ALA A 143 -6.77 -3.13 25.02
CA ALA A 143 -5.73 -2.16 25.31
C ALA A 143 -6.33 -0.83 25.79
N THR A 144 -5.67 -0.20 26.74
CA THR A 144 -6.04 1.16 27.16
C THR A 144 -5.41 2.15 26.21
N LEU A 145 -6.23 2.87 25.44
CA LEU A 145 -5.78 3.89 24.50
C LEU A 145 -6.10 5.29 25.03
N GLY A 146 -5.16 6.22 24.81
CA GLY A 146 -5.30 7.63 25.12
C GLY A 146 -5.39 8.47 23.87
N ARG A 147 -6.24 9.51 23.89
CA ARG A 147 -6.38 10.47 22.80
C ARG A 147 -5.15 11.36 22.70
N TYR A 148 -4.65 11.58 21.50
CA TYR A 148 -3.53 12.46 21.23
C TYR A 148 -3.84 13.40 20.05
N GLY A 149 -3.62 14.70 20.29
CA GLY A 149 -3.69 15.74 19.26
C GLY A 149 -5.04 15.92 18.56
N GLY A 150 -6.13 15.26 19.04
CA GLY A 150 -7.41 15.22 18.33
C GLY A 150 -7.29 14.53 16.96
N ARG A 151 -6.35 13.60 16.82
CA ARG A 151 -6.13 12.86 15.58
C ARG A 151 -6.13 11.33 15.78
N GLU A 152 -5.71 10.84 16.95
CA GLU A 152 -5.58 9.42 17.19
C GLU A 152 -5.89 9.03 18.65
N TYR A 153 -6.28 7.76 18.83
CA TYR A 153 -6.17 7.04 20.09
C TYR A 153 -5.04 6.03 19.98
N TYR A 154 -4.09 6.04 20.92
CA TYR A 154 -2.99 5.08 20.90
C TYR A 154 -2.68 4.55 22.29
N GLY A 155 -2.11 3.35 22.36
CA GLY A 155 -1.69 2.73 23.61
C GLY A 155 -0.83 1.50 23.39
N SER A 156 -0.21 1.02 24.47
CA SER A 156 0.69 -0.12 24.43
C SER A 156 -0.04 -1.42 24.12
N MET A 157 0.54 -2.22 23.24
CA MET A 157 0.12 -3.60 22.99
C MET A 157 0.50 -4.50 24.18
N PRO A 158 -0.36 -5.47 24.57
CA PRO A 158 -0.06 -6.41 25.65
C PRO A 158 1.09 -7.34 25.30
N ARG A 159 1.30 -7.63 24.03
CA ARG A 159 2.38 -8.46 23.50
C ARG A 159 2.96 -7.84 22.22
N ARG A 160 4.27 -7.97 22.05
CA ARG A 160 4.95 -7.53 20.84
C ARG A 160 4.79 -8.59 19.75
N PRO A 161 4.32 -8.24 18.55
CA PRO A 161 4.36 -9.14 17.40
C PRO A 161 5.79 -9.49 17.00
N THR A 162 5.96 -10.65 16.38
CA THR A 162 7.23 -11.14 15.83
C THR A 162 7.39 -10.81 14.35
N ASN A 163 6.28 -10.74 13.62
CA ASN A 163 6.28 -10.28 12.24
C ASN A 163 6.49 -8.77 12.17
N THR A 164 7.13 -8.32 11.10
CA THR A 164 7.39 -6.91 10.82
C THR A 164 7.26 -6.65 9.34
N GLU A 165 6.83 -5.45 8.99
CA GLU A 165 6.65 -4.99 7.61
C GLU A 165 7.26 -3.60 7.45
N GLU A 166 7.35 -3.13 6.21
CA GLU A 166 7.83 -1.76 5.97
C GLU A 166 6.77 -0.76 6.46
N GLY A 167 7.19 0.13 7.36
CA GLY A 167 6.32 1.15 7.93
C GLY A 167 6.36 2.45 7.14
N GLN A 168 5.32 3.26 7.27
CA GLN A 168 5.14 4.56 6.63
C GLN A 168 5.11 5.71 7.66
N LEU A 169 5.28 6.96 7.19
CA LEU A 169 5.25 8.18 8.00
C LEU A 169 3.98 9.00 7.81
N ARG A 170 3.00 8.46 7.08
CA ARG A 170 1.68 9.06 6.86
C ARG A 170 0.61 8.07 7.28
N PHE A 171 -0.57 8.56 7.54
CA PHE A 171 -1.77 7.79 7.85
C PHE A 171 -2.96 8.34 7.06
N GLU A 172 -4.00 7.53 6.96
CA GLU A 172 -5.32 7.97 6.51
C GLU A 172 -6.29 7.96 7.68
N ASN A 173 -7.36 8.75 7.58
CA ASN A 173 -8.43 8.71 8.58
C ASN A 173 -9.11 7.33 8.53
N GLY A 174 -9.23 6.71 9.70
CA GLY A 174 -9.71 5.36 9.88
C GLY A 174 -8.61 4.32 10.07
N ASP A 175 -7.35 4.61 9.76
CA ASP A 175 -6.28 3.62 9.88
C ASP A 175 -6.15 3.07 11.31
N ILE A 176 -6.10 1.75 11.40
CA ILE A 176 -5.66 1.00 12.57
C ILE A 176 -4.22 0.61 12.30
N THR A 177 -3.30 0.99 13.19
CA THR A 177 -1.88 0.84 12.91
C THR A 177 -1.12 0.22 14.09
N TYR A 178 0.01 -0.39 13.77
CA TYR A 178 1.00 -0.83 14.74
C TYR A 178 2.30 -0.01 14.59
N CYS A 179 2.86 0.44 15.71
CA CYS A 179 4.15 1.13 15.72
C CYS A 179 5.21 0.22 16.36
N PRO A 180 6.18 -0.30 15.58
CA PRO A 180 7.19 -1.25 16.08
C PRO A 180 8.14 -0.63 17.10
N SER A 181 8.45 0.67 16.98
CA SER A 181 9.46 1.34 17.81
C SER A 181 9.07 1.38 19.28
N ASN A 182 7.79 1.55 19.59
CA ASN A 182 7.27 1.66 20.97
C ASN A 182 6.25 0.59 21.34
N ASN A 183 5.97 -0.38 20.44
CA ASN A 183 5.00 -1.45 20.63
C ASN A 183 3.59 -0.93 20.96
N THR A 184 3.08 -0.02 20.13
CA THR A 184 1.75 0.56 20.32
C THR A 184 0.82 0.22 19.17
N ILE A 185 -0.48 0.11 19.49
CA ILE A 185 -1.58 0.12 18.51
C ILE A 185 -2.23 1.51 18.54
N ALA A 186 -2.65 2.00 17.38
CA ALA A 186 -3.36 3.26 17.26
C ALA A 186 -4.53 3.19 16.29
N ILE A 187 -5.53 4.04 16.52
CA ILE A 187 -6.62 4.33 15.59
C ILE A 187 -6.52 5.81 15.24
N PHE A 188 -6.21 6.11 13.98
CA PHE A 188 -6.21 7.47 13.46
C PHE A 188 -7.59 7.82 12.93
N TYR A 189 -8.27 8.80 13.52
CA TYR A 189 -9.65 9.12 13.19
C TYR A 189 -9.83 10.49 12.52
N ALA A 190 -8.81 11.34 12.52
CA ALA A 190 -8.87 12.68 11.94
C ALA A 190 -7.50 13.22 11.54
N LYS A 191 -7.49 14.33 10.79
CA LYS A 191 -6.30 15.16 10.47
C LYS A 191 -5.24 14.50 9.57
N ALA A 192 -5.58 13.54 8.74
CA ALA A 192 -4.64 12.98 7.77
C ALA A 192 -4.09 14.05 6.81
N ASP A 193 -4.93 15.00 6.38
CA ASP A 193 -4.58 16.07 5.45
C ASP A 193 -4.08 17.37 6.14
N ASP A 194 -3.98 17.37 7.47
CA ASP A 194 -3.49 18.52 8.21
C ASP A 194 -1.96 18.67 8.00
N PRO A 195 -1.47 19.84 7.56
CA PRO A 195 -0.05 20.02 7.23
C PRO A 195 0.87 19.85 8.43
N ASP A 196 0.38 20.12 9.66
CA ASP A 196 1.18 20.03 10.89
C ASP A 196 1.01 18.66 11.59
N MET A 197 -0.13 18.00 11.40
CA MET A 197 -0.52 16.79 12.14
C MET A 197 -0.56 15.53 11.26
N GLY A 198 -0.67 15.68 9.95
CA GLY A 198 -0.78 14.55 9.01
C GLY A 198 0.53 13.78 8.78
N GLN A 199 1.67 14.34 9.21
CA GLN A 199 2.96 13.66 9.09
C GLN A 199 3.45 13.19 10.46
N LEU A 200 3.95 11.95 10.49
CA LEU A 200 4.43 11.29 11.71
C LEU A 200 5.95 11.37 11.81
N THR A 201 6.45 11.33 13.04
CA THR A 201 7.89 11.22 13.35
C THR A 201 8.36 9.78 13.52
N MET A 202 7.44 8.85 13.76
CA MET A 202 7.69 7.42 13.90
C MET A 202 6.96 6.66 12.80
N ARG A 203 7.60 5.62 12.27
CA ARG A 203 6.97 4.75 11.28
C ARG A 203 5.88 3.91 11.93
N ILE A 204 4.75 3.87 11.28
CA ILE A 204 3.60 3.02 11.60
C ILE A 204 3.37 2.01 10.48
N ILE A 205 2.78 0.88 10.82
CA ILE A 205 2.39 -0.17 9.87
C ILE A 205 0.87 -0.27 9.92
N PRO A 206 0.14 0.01 8.83
CA PRO A 206 -1.30 -0.23 8.77
C PRO A 206 -1.59 -1.72 8.94
N ILE A 207 -2.57 -2.04 9.80
CA ILE A 207 -3.02 -3.41 10.10
C ILE A 207 -4.53 -3.58 9.93
N GLY A 208 -5.25 -2.48 9.73
CA GLY A 208 -6.69 -2.47 9.51
C GLY A 208 -7.22 -1.06 9.31
N LYS A 209 -8.51 -0.95 9.08
CA LYS A 209 -9.21 0.32 8.90
C LYS A 209 -10.58 0.31 9.56
N VAL A 210 -10.93 1.34 10.30
CA VAL A 210 -12.30 1.57 10.81
C VAL A 210 -13.18 2.01 9.64
N THR A 211 -14.31 1.35 9.45
CA THR A 211 -15.28 1.62 8.37
C THR A 211 -16.55 2.31 8.85
N SER A 212 -16.77 2.38 10.16
CA SER A 212 -17.87 3.12 10.78
C SER A 212 -17.53 4.60 10.96
N ASP A 213 -18.54 5.39 11.41
CA ASP A 213 -18.41 6.83 11.58
C ASP A 213 -17.26 7.20 12.55
N LEU A 214 -16.29 7.96 12.05
CA LEU A 214 -15.12 8.39 12.79
C LEU A 214 -15.38 9.60 13.68
N MET A 215 -16.44 10.37 13.46
CA MET A 215 -16.75 11.57 14.25
C MET A 215 -17.06 11.24 15.71
N VAL A 216 -17.54 10.03 15.98
CA VAL A 216 -17.81 9.54 17.34
C VAL A 216 -16.57 9.58 18.22
N PHE A 217 -15.37 9.40 17.66
CA PHE A 217 -14.12 9.43 18.45
C PHE A 217 -13.85 10.80 19.13
N ASP A 218 -14.33 11.91 18.56
CA ASP A 218 -14.16 13.23 19.16
C ASP A 218 -15.03 13.45 20.39
N GLU A 219 -16.13 12.71 20.52
CA GLU A 219 -17.09 12.82 21.61
C GLU A 219 -16.73 11.90 22.79
N MET A 220 -15.83 10.94 22.60
CA MET A 220 -15.46 9.95 23.61
C MET A 220 -14.49 10.53 24.65
N ASP A 221 -14.39 9.88 25.80
CA ASP A 221 -13.43 10.23 26.85
C ASP A 221 -11.97 10.12 26.36
N SER A 222 -11.09 10.97 26.88
CA SER A 222 -9.70 11.06 26.43
C SER A 222 -8.85 9.80 26.71
N ARG A 223 -9.33 8.89 27.54
CA ARG A 223 -8.65 7.61 27.85
C ARG A 223 -9.68 6.54 28.13
N LEU A 224 -9.64 5.48 27.33
CA LEU A 224 -10.61 4.39 27.36
C LEU A 224 -9.93 3.04 27.12
N GLU A 225 -10.58 1.98 27.56
CA GLU A 225 -10.27 0.62 27.16
C GLU A 225 -10.94 0.32 25.82
N PHE A 226 -10.14 -0.13 24.86
CA PHE A 226 -10.58 -0.59 23.56
C PHE A 226 -10.44 -2.10 23.49
N THR A 227 -11.46 -2.78 23.00
CA THR A 227 -11.40 -4.20 22.71
C THR A 227 -11.62 -4.43 21.22
N PHE A 228 -10.67 -5.12 20.59
CA PHE A 228 -10.72 -5.56 19.20
C PHE A 228 -11.10 -7.03 19.19
N ASP A 229 -12.10 -7.42 18.39
CA ASP A 229 -12.61 -8.78 18.33
C ASP A 229 -13.04 -9.16 16.91
N ASN A 230 -13.03 -10.44 16.60
CA ASN A 230 -13.56 -10.95 15.34
C ASN A 230 -15.07 -10.75 15.29
N VAL A 231 -15.60 -10.40 14.11
CA VAL A 231 -17.05 -10.45 13.86
C VAL A 231 -17.41 -11.91 13.65
N GLN A 232 -18.31 -12.43 14.47
CA GLN A 232 -18.87 -13.77 14.32
C GLN A 232 -19.90 -13.81 13.19
#